data_a43c6c6187e5c40ff9384285a618ae83
#
_entry.id   a43c6c6187e5c40ff9384285a618ae83
#
_cell.length_a   1.000
_cell.length_b   1.000
_cell.length_c   1.000
_cell.angle_alpha   90.00
_cell.angle_beta   90.00
_cell.angle_gamma   90.00
#
_symmetry.space_group_name_H-M   'P 1'
#
loop_
_entity.id
_entity.type
_entity.pdbx_description
1 polymer ?
#
loop_
_entity_poly.entity_id
_entity_poly.type
_entity_poly.pdbx_seq_one_letter_code
_entity_poly.pdbx_strand_id
1 'polypeptide(L)'
;MAQYETVIGLEVHVELATKTKIFCGCSTAFGGAPNTHTCPVCTGMPGSLPVLNKQVVEYAMAVGIATNCDITQYCKFDRKNYFYPDNPQNYQISQLYLPICRNGGVEIELENGTKKTVGIHEIHMEEDAGKLIHDEWEDCSLVDFNRSGVPLIEIVSEPDMRSAEEVIAYLDKLRLIIQYLGASDCKLQEGSMRADVNLSVREVGAKEFGTRTEMKNLNSFKAIARAIEGERERQVDLIESGEKVVQETRRWDDTKGYSYAMRSKEDAQDYRYFPEPDLVPIVISDEWLNEVKSRQPELRTEKLARYKSEYEIPEYDAKIITESKHMADIFEATVAICNKPKKVSNWLMVETMRLMKANEMEADDLSFSPENLAKLIELVEAGTINGNVAKEVFEEIFLKDTDPEKYVEEHGLKMDNDVDGLKVILEKIIADNPQSVEDYNNGKKKAIGFLVGQAMKETKGKANQGIINKMIQEMLDAK
;
A
#
# COMPACT_ATOMS: atom_id res chain seq x y z
N MET A 1 29.65 29.49 -8.00
CA MET A 1 28.50 29.27 -7.08
C MET A 1 28.86 28.07 -6.23
N ALA A 2 28.71 28.17 -4.92
CA ALA A 2 28.88 27.03 -4.04
C ALA A 2 27.84 25.96 -4.43
N GLN A 3 28.25 24.69 -4.42
CA GLN A 3 27.31 23.56 -4.60
C GLN A 3 26.82 23.13 -3.22
N TYR A 4 25.52 23.05 -3.07
CA TYR A 4 24.88 22.63 -1.83
C TYR A 4 24.31 21.22 -1.93
N GLU A 5 24.46 20.45 -0.87
CA GLU A 5 23.77 19.17 -0.68
C GLU A 5 22.73 19.29 0.43
N THR A 6 21.62 18.60 0.25
CA THR A 6 20.56 18.48 1.26
C THR A 6 20.87 17.28 2.17
N VAL A 7 20.60 17.42 3.46
CA VAL A 7 20.70 16.35 4.45
C VAL A 7 19.33 16.18 5.08
N ILE A 8 18.76 14.97 4.96
CA ILE A 8 17.38 14.70 5.35
C ILE A 8 17.32 13.48 6.25
N GLY A 9 16.63 13.62 7.39
CA GLY A 9 16.15 12.56 8.24
C GLY A 9 14.64 12.63 8.41
N LEU A 10 14.02 11.52 8.74
CA LEU A 10 12.57 11.40 8.90
C LEU A 10 12.21 10.89 10.29
N GLU A 11 11.10 11.37 10.80
CA GLU A 11 10.35 10.78 11.90
C GLU A 11 9.03 10.27 11.30
N VAL A 12 8.85 8.94 11.29
CA VAL A 12 7.68 8.30 10.68
C VAL A 12 6.84 7.67 11.75
N HIS A 13 5.64 8.20 11.96
CA HIS A 13 4.65 7.67 12.90
C HIS A 13 3.69 6.74 12.18
N VAL A 14 3.44 5.58 12.76
CA VAL A 14 2.56 4.56 12.19
C VAL A 14 1.59 4.05 13.25
N GLU A 15 0.29 4.23 13.02
CA GLU A 15 -0.75 3.62 13.85
C GLU A 15 -0.80 2.11 13.61
N LEU A 16 -0.76 1.33 14.70
CA LEU A 16 -0.74 -0.13 14.60
C LEU A 16 -2.16 -0.70 14.52
N ALA A 17 -2.35 -1.68 13.65
CA ALA A 17 -3.62 -2.37 13.38
C ALA A 17 -4.04 -3.34 14.50
N THR A 18 -4.02 -2.89 15.75
CA THR A 18 -4.52 -3.65 16.88
C THR A 18 -6.02 -3.44 17.06
N LYS A 19 -6.73 -4.40 17.65
CA LYS A 19 -8.16 -4.27 17.93
C LYS A 19 -8.45 -3.31 19.09
N THR A 20 -7.49 -3.16 20.01
CA THR A 20 -7.61 -2.34 21.20
C THR A 20 -6.43 -1.39 21.34
N LYS A 21 -6.64 -0.31 22.04
CA LYS A 21 -5.62 0.71 22.34
C LYS A 21 -4.41 0.14 23.06
N ILE A 22 -3.31 0.92 23.13
CA ILE A 22 -2.04 0.46 23.68
C ILE A 22 -2.14 0.13 25.17
N PHE A 23 -2.91 0.90 25.95
CA PHE A 23 -2.97 0.75 27.41
C PHE A 23 -4.36 0.46 27.96
N CYS A 24 -5.37 0.23 27.10
CA CYS A 24 -6.72 -0.12 27.53
C CYS A 24 -7.46 -0.98 26.49
N GLY A 25 -8.66 -1.42 26.85
CA GLY A 25 -9.51 -2.28 26.00
C GLY A 25 -10.41 -1.53 25.01
N CYS A 26 -10.30 -0.19 24.87
CA CYS A 26 -11.13 0.55 23.93
C CYS A 26 -10.74 0.24 22.47
N SER A 27 -11.73 0.33 21.58
CA SER A 27 -11.56 0.08 20.15
C SER A 27 -10.62 1.10 19.50
N THR A 28 -9.83 0.66 18.54
CA THR A 28 -9.00 1.50 17.65
C THR A 28 -9.68 1.78 16.31
N ALA A 29 -10.92 1.29 16.10
CA ALA A 29 -11.61 1.44 14.83
C ALA A 29 -11.79 2.92 14.45
N PHE A 30 -11.44 3.25 13.20
CA PHE A 30 -11.59 4.57 12.61
C PHE A 30 -13.08 4.90 12.34
N GLY A 31 -13.46 6.19 12.37
CA GLY A 31 -14.77 6.66 11.94
C GLY A 31 -15.90 6.51 12.96
N GLY A 32 -15.62 6.13 14.21
CA GLY A 32 -16.61 6.13 15.30
C GLY A 32 -17.11 7.55 15.63
N ALA A 33 -18.34 7.67 16.18
CA ALA A 33 -18.85 8.94 16.67
C ALA A 33 -17.89 9.52 17.75
N PRO A 34 -17.69 10.84 17.83
CA PRO A 34 -16.72 11.44 18.75
C PRO A 34 -16.90 10.97 20.20
N ASN A 35 -15.79 10.66 20.86
CA ASN A 35 -15.73 10.24 22.25
C ASN A 35 -16.52 8.97 22.61
N THR A 36 -16.77 8.07 21.64
CA THR A 36 -17.44 6.77 21.88
C THR A 36 -16.47 5.62 22.13
N HIS A 37 -15.20 5.73 21.71
CA HIS A 37 -14.14 4.74 21.95
C HIS A 37 -13.23 5.19 23.09
N THR A 38 -13.80 5.50 24.25
CA THR A 38 -13.09 6.07 25.39
C THR A 38 -13.40 5.34 26.70
N CYS A 39 -12.44 5.37 27.65
CA CYS A 39 -12.61 4.87 29.00
C CYS A 39 -11.76 5.71 29.97
N PRO A 40 -11.85 5.53 31.29
CA PRO A 40 -11.07 6.29 32.26
C PRO A 40 -9.56 6.25 32.01
N VAL A 41 -9.01 5.17 31.44
CA VAL A 41 -7.56 5.06 31.15
C VAL A 41 -7.17 6.02 30.02
N CYS A 42 -7.76 5.87 28.83
CA CYS A 42 -7.37 6.69 27.67
C CYS A 42 -7.86 8.15 27.74
N THR A 43 -8.69 8.51 28.72
CA THR A 43 -9.06 9.90 29.02
C THR A 43 -8.31 10.46 30.25
N GLY A 44 -7.31 9.74 30.77
CA GLY A 44 -6.44 10.22 31.83
C GLY A 44 -7.14 10.50 33.16
N MET A 45 -8.21 9.77 33.48
CA MET A 45 -8.94 9.98 34.74
C MET A 45 -8.11 9.60 35.95
N PRO A 46 -8.16 10.37 37.05
CA PRO A 46 -7.39 10.08 38.26
C PRO A 46 -7.66 8.67 38.80
N GLY A 47 -6.60 7.94 39.12
CA GLY A 47 -6.65 6.58 39.70
C GLY A 47 -6.77 5.45 38.66
N SER A 48 -6.85 5.77 37.35
CA SER A 48 -6.75 4.76 36.30
C SER A 48 -5.30 4.39 36.03
N LEU A 49 -5.05 3.12 35.70
CA LEU A 49 -3.71 2.59 35.43
C LEU A 49 -3.64 1.98 34.03
N PRO A 50 -2.52 2.18 33.30
CA PRO A 50 -2.30 1.60 31.99
C PRO A 50 -2.01 0.09 32.07
N VAL A 51 -2.45 -0.68 31.06
CA VAL A 51 -2.10 -2.10 30.89
C VAL A 51 -1.65 -2.31 29.44
N LEU A 52 -0.39 -2.68 29.26
CA LEU A 52 0.22 -2.80 27.93
C LEU A 52 -0.41 -3.90 27.07
N ASN A 53 -0.77 -3.56 25.87
CA ASN A 53 -1.24 -4.48 24.84
C ASN A 53 -0.05 -5.27 24.24
N LYS A 54 -0.04 -6.58 24.45
CA LYS A 54 1.01 -7.49 23.95
C LYS A 54 1.19 -7.41 22.41
N GLN A 55 0.10 -7.25 21.66
CA GLN A 55 0.15 -7.20 20.20
C GLN A 55 0.92 -5.97 19.68
N VAL A 56 0.91 -4.87 20.42
CA VAL A 56 1.71 -3.68 20.08
C VAL A 56 3.21 -4.00 20.12
N VAL A 57 3.65 -4.71 21.17
CA VAL A 57 5.06 -5.14 21.30
C VAL A 57 5.43 -6.10 20.16
N GLU A 58 4.56 -7.03 19.84
CA GLU A 58 4.80 -8.00 18.75
C GLU A 58 4.88 -7.32 17.37
N TYR A 59 4.02 -6.34 17.08
CA TYR A 59 4.11 -5.57 15.85
C TYR A 59 5.37 -4.71 15.79
N ALA A 60 5.73 -4.04 16.89
CA ALA A 60 6.97 -3.26 16.95
C ALA A 60 8.21 -4.14 16.70
N MET A 61 8.27 -5.33 17.33
CA MET A 61 9.32 -6.32 17.06
C MET A 61 9.32 -6.78 15.61
N ALA A 62 8.13 -7.07 15.05
CA ALA A 62 8.01 -7.53 13.67
C ALA A 62 8.55 -6.49 12.67
N VAL A 63 8.22 -5.21 12.86
CA VAL A 63 8.76 -4.11 12.04
C VAL A 63 10.27 -4.00 12.24
N GLY A 64 10.78 -4.06 13.49
CA GLY A 64 12.19 -4.03 13.78
C GLY A 64 12.97 -5.16 13.10
N ILE A 65 12.46 -6.39 13.16
CA ILE A 65 13.07 -7.56 12.49
C ILE A 65 13.12 -7.34 10.96
N ALA A 66 12.01 -6.91 10.37
CA ALA A 66 11.90 -6.70 8.92
C ALA A 66 12.76 -5.53 8.40
N THR A 67 13.14 -4.61 9.27
CA THR A 67 14.02 -3.47 8.99
C THR A 67 15.44 -3.67 9.55
N ASN A 68 15.81 -4.91 9.90
CA ASN A 68 17.14 -5.29 10.37
C ASN A 68 17.60 -4.56 11.62
N CYS A 69 16.69 -4.19 12.50
CA CYS A 69 17.03 -3.56 13.79
C CYS A 69 17.52 -4.59 14.82
N ASP A 70 18.34 -4.11 15.73
CA ASP A 70 18.61 -4.78 17.00
C ASP A 70 17.38 -4.64 17.91
N ILE A 71 16.84 -5.76 18.40
CA ILE A 71 15.71 -5.75 19.35
C ILE A 71 16.23 -5.63 20.77
N THR A 72 15.78 -4.58 21.47
CA THR A 72 16.13 -4.35 22.87
C THR A 72 15.35 -5.30 23.77
N GLN A 73 16.01 -6.34 24.29
CA GLN A 73 15.36 -7.37 25.12
C GLN A 73 14.86 -6.87 26.47
N TYR A 74 15.41 -5.75 26.96
CA TYR A 74 14.94 -5.06 28.15
C TYR A 74 14.65 -3.62 27.81
N CYS A 75 13.40 -3.29 27.61
CA CYS A 75 12.95 -1.94 27.30
C CYS A 75 11.88 -1.46 28.27
N LYS A 76 11.64 -0.17 28.32
CA LYS A 76 10.65 0.44 29.19
C LYS A 76 10.04 1.68 28.58
N PHE A 77 8.92 2.09 29.14
CA PHE A 77 8.29 3.35 28.81
C PHE A 77 8.79 4.50 29.68
N ASP A 78 8.70 5.70 29.14
CA ASP A 78 9.01 6.97 29.78
C ASP A 78 7.81 7.92 29.59
N ARG A 79 7.68 8.92 30.46
CA ARG A 79 6.70 10.00 30.33
C ARG A 79 7.33 11.19 29.65
N LYS A 80 6.71 11.60 28.51
CA LYS A 80 7.00 12.84 27.80
C LYS A 80 5.98 13.89 28.25
N ASN A 81 6.39 14.82 29.12
CA ASN A 81 5.45 15.74 29.78
C ASN A 81 5.23 17.01 28.97
N TYR A 82 4.00 17.26 28.57
CA TYR A 82 3.56 18.50 27.92
C TYR A 82 2.05 18.70 28.07
N PHE A 83 1.63 19.98 28.10
CA PHE A 83 0.24 20.34 28.22
C PHE A 83 -0.33 20.66 26.84
N TYR A 84 -1.35 19.90 26.45
CA TYR A 84 -2.14 20.21 25.26
C TYR A 84 -3.54 19.63 25.42
N PRO A 85 -4.61 20.26 24.87
CA PRO A 85 -5.98 19.81 25.09
C PRO A 85 -6.28 18.38 24.67
N ASP A 86 -5.58 17.86 23.63
CA ASP A 86 -5.71 16.49 23.14
C ASP A 86 -4.86 15.45 23.90
N ASN A 87 -4.05 15.92 24.87
CA ASN A 87 -3.22 15.06 25.73
C ASN A 87 -3.84 15.03 27.15
N PRO A 88 -4.84 14.14 27.41
CA PRO A 88 -5.71 14.26 28.58
C PRO A 88 -5.01 14.10 29.93
N GLN A 89 -3.91 13.35 29.97
CA GLN A 89 -3.12 13.13 31.19
C GLN A 89 -1.97 14.13 31.36
N ASN A 90 -1.79 15.06 30.41
CA ASN A 90 -0.72 16.05 30.38
C ASN A 90 0.69 15.44 30.23
N TYR A 91 0.79 14.19 29.84
CA TYR A 91 1.99 13.52 29.39
C TYR A 91 1.62 12.45 28.36
N GLN A 92 2.55 12.12 27.50
CA GLN A 92 2.44 11.01 26.56
C GLN A 92 3.35 9.88 27.06
N ILE A 93 2.84 8.66 27.10
CA ILE A 93 3.65 7.48 27.36
C ILE A 93 4.35 7.09 26.06
N SER A 94 5.69 7.12 26.08
CA SER A 94 6.58 6.88 24.94
C SER A 94 7.83 6.15 25.42
N GLN A 95 8.86 6.04 24.59
CA GLN A 95 10.16 5.45 24.97
C GLN A 95 11.29 6.39 24.53
N LEU A 96 12.11 6.85 25.44
CA LEU A 96 13.29 7.67 25.11
C LEU A 96 14.59 6.91 25.38
N TYR A 97 14.75 6.38 26.60
CA TYR A 97 16.05 5.85 27.03
C TYR A 97 16.30 4.44 26.56
N LEU A 98 15.26 3.61 26.47
CA LEU A 98 15.35 2.20 26.08
C LEU A 98 14.24 1.86 25.06
N PRO A 99 14.34 2.37 23.82
CA PRO A 99 13.39 2.05 22.77
C PRO A 99 13.48 0.57 22.41
N ILE A 100 12.39 0.04 21.85
CA ILE A 100 12.29 -1.40 21.53
C ILE A 100 13.23 -1.84 20.42
N CYS A 101 13.56 -0.97 19.44
CA CYS A 101 14.47 -1.30 18.34
C CYS A 101 15.49 -0.20 18.12
N ARG A 102 16.70 -0.60 17.66
CA ARG A 102 17.82 0.31 17.33
C ARG A 102 18.61 -0.20 16.14
N ASN A 103 19.41 0.69 15.53
CA ASN A 103 20.45 0.38 14.57
C ASN A 103 19.96 -0.43 13.35
N GLY A 104 18.80 -0.09 12.81
CA GLY A 104 18.23 -0.77 11.64
C GLY A 104 18.64 -0.14 10.32
N GLY A 105 18.03 -0.65 9.23
CA GLY A 105 18.23 -0.07 7.91
C GLY A 105 17.28 -0.64 6.87
N VAL A 106 16.94 0.20 5.90
CA VAL A 106 16.09 -0.14 4.76
C VAL A 106 16.86 0.12 3.48
N GLU A 107 17.03 -0.91 2.65
CA GLU A 107 17.58 -0.77 1.31
C GLU A 107 16.51 -0.18 0.38
N ILE A 108 16.80 0.95 -0.21
CA ILE A 108 16.01 1.60 -1.26
C ILE A 108 16.66 1.41 -2.63
N GLU A 109 15.85 1.42 -3.68
CA GLU A 109 16.30 1.39 -5.07
C GLU A 109 15.67 2.58 -5.81
N LEU A 110 16.49 3.43 -6.41
CA LEU A 110 16.06 4.60 -7.16
C LEU A 110 15.67 4.22 -8.60
N GLU A 111 14.99 5.10 -9.31
CA GLU A 111 14.56 4.86 -10.70
C GLU A 111 15.72 4.51 -11.65
N ASN A 112 16.90 5.04 -11.39
CA ASN A 112 18.11 4.75 -12.16
C ASN A 112 18.79 3.41 -11.80
N GLY A 113 18.19 2.63 -10.88
CA GLY A 113 18.71 1.36 -10.39
C GLY A 113 19.79 1.47 -9.30
N THR A 114 20.10 2.68 -8.84
CA THR A 114 21.04 2.87 -7.72
C THR A 114 20.42 2.37 -6.43
N LYS A 115 21.17 1.55 -5.69
CA LYS A 115 20.76 1.04 -4.37
C LYS A 115 21.48 1.78 -3.27
N LYS A 116 20.75 2.06 -2.19
CA LYS A 116 21.26 2.71 -1.00
C LYS A 116 20.56 2.19 0.24
N THR A 117 21.29 2.01 1.33
CA THR A 117 20.69 1.74 2.63
C THR A 117 20.50 3.04 3.38
N VAL A 118 19.28 3.29 3.84
CA VAL A 118 18.94 4.36 4.78
C VAL A 118 18.89 3.76 6.16
N GLY A 119 19.69 4.28 7.08
CA GLY A 119 19.75 3.81 8.46
C GLY A 119 18.48 4.15 9.24
N ILE A 120 18.11 3.27 10.17
CA ILE A 120 17.11 3.55 11.20
C ILE A 120 17.86 3.71 12.52
N HIS A 121 17.74 4.88 13.11
CA HIS A 121 18.34 5.16 14.41
C HIS A 121 17.66 4.34 15.51
N GLU A 122 16.34 4.46 15.58
CA GLU A 122 15.51 3.72 16.53
C GLU A 122 14.05 3.58 16.05
N ILE A 123 13.36 2.62 16.67
CA ILE A 123 11.90 2.51 16.64
C ILE A 123 11.44 2.44 18.10
N HIS A 124 10.48 3.28 18.46
CA HIS A 124 9.90 3.26 19.78
C HIS A 124 8.37 3.20 19.72
N MET A 125 7.79 2.66 20.79
CA MET A 125 6.34 2.56 20.95
C MET A 125 5.84 3.77 21.72
N GLU A 126 4.68 4.28 21.34
CA GLU A 126 4.01 5.37 22.03
C GLU A 126 2.49 5.34 21.84
N GLU A 127 1.78 6.16 22.58
CA GLU A 127 0.34 6.38 22.40
C GLU A 127 0.07 7.62 21.54
N ASP A 128 -0.96 7.57 20.70
CA ASP A 128 -1.41 8.77 19.97
C ASP A 128 -2.21 9.70 20.88
N ALA A 129 -2.19 10.99 20.57
CA ALA A 129 -3.02 12.02 21.19
C ALA A 129 -4.45 12.00 20.63
N GLY A 130 -5.36 12.68 21.29
CA GLY A 130 -6.70 12.95 20.79
C GLY A 130 -6.70 13.81 19.52
N LYS A 131 -7.86 14.14 19.01
CA LYS A 131 -8.03 15.03 17.86
C LYS A 131 -8.66 16.36 18.30
N LEU A 132 -8.03 17.46 17.91
CA LEU A 132 -8.60 18.80 18.05
C LEU A 132 -9.35 19.20 16.78
N ILE A 133 -10.56 19.70 16.96
CA ILE A 133 -11.40 20.27 15.91
C ILE A 133 -11.64 21.72 16.29
N HIS A 134 -11.01 22.62 15.52
CA HIS A 134 -11.22 24.07 15.69
C HIS A 134 -12.51 24.44 15.00
N ASP A 135 -13.42 25.09 15.75
CA ASP A 135 -14.65 25.61 15.18
C ASP A 135 -14.33 26.94 14.46
N GLU A 136 -14.83 27.08 13.23
CA GLU A 136 -14.62 28.30 12.43
C GLU A 136 -15.57 29.44 12.82
N TRP A 137 -16.65 29.14 13.55
CA TRP A 137 -17.74 30.08 13.89
C TRP A 137 -17.75 30.48 15.36
N GLU A 138 -17.26 29.58 16.23
CA GLU A 138 -17.18 29.81 17.66
C GLU A 138 -15.72 29.83 18.11
N ASP A 139 -15.37 30.72 19.04
CA ASP A 139 -14.02 30.76 19.63
C ASP A 139 -13.81 29.58 20.61
N CYS A 140 -13.92 28.37 20.07
CA CYS A 140 -13.75 27.16 20.83
C CYS A 140 -13.05 26.05 20.01
N SER A 141 -12.52 25.05 20.72
CA SER A 141 -11.99 23.83 20.12
C SER A 141 -12.69 22.63 20.75
N LEU A 142 -13.20 21.75 19.93
CA LEU A 142 -13.75 20.47 20.34
C LEU A 142 -12.64 19.42 20.43
N VAL A 143 -12.71 18.53 21.40
CA VAL A 143 -11.72 17.47 21.60
C VAL A 143 -12.41 16.12 21.44
N ASP A 144 -11.88 15.30 20.52
CA ASP A 144 -12.26 13.92 20.33
C ASP A 144 -11.14 12.99 20.80
N PHE A 145 -11.40 12.24 21.87
CA PHE A 145 -10.46 11.28 22.46
C PHE A 145 -10.55 9.88 21.87
N ASN A 146 -11.29 9.66 20.80
CA ASN A 146 -11.34 8.33 20.17
C ASN A 146 -9.94 7.87 19.74
N ARG A 147 -9.09 8.79 19.26
CA ARG A 147 -7.71 8.48 18.88
C ARG A 147 -6.75 8.40 20.06
N SER A 148 -7.04 9.07 21.19
CA SER A 148 -6.16 9.06 22.38
C SER A 148 -5.88 7.64 22.84
N GLY A 149 -4.60 7.26 22.93
CA GLY A 149 -4.16 5.93 23.29
C GLY A 149 -4.18 4.91 22.13
N VAL A 150 -4.44 5.30 20.89
CA VAL A 150 -4.21 4.44 19.71
C VAL A 150 -2.72 4.11 19.63
N PRO A 151 -2.34 2.84 19.46
CA PRO A 151 -0.95 2.47 19.45
C PRO A 151 -0.19 3.05 18.27
N LEU A 152 0.93 3.68 18.53
CA LEU A 152 1.88 4.16 17.53
C LEU A 152 3.23 3.47 17.68
N ILE A 153 3.93 3.34 16.56
CA ILE A 153 5.39 3.28 16.54
C ILE A 153 5.90 4.52 15.83
N GLU A 154 6.95 5.11 16.38
CA GLU A 154 7.74 6.14 15.71
C GLU A 154 9.05 5.53 15.22
N ILE A 155 9.34 5.70 13.94
CA ILE A 155 10.51 5.20 13.24
C ILE A 155 11.38 6.40 12.89
N VAL A 156 12.52 6.52 13.56
CA VAL A 156 13.47 7.63 13.37
C VAL A 156 14.58 7.16 12.45
N SER A 157 14.71 7.79 11.27
CA SER A 157 15.80 7.48 10.36
C SER A 157 17.10 8.21 10.73
N GLU A 158 18.23 7.67 10.29
CA GLU A 158 19.47 8.44 10.21
C GLU A 158 19.36 9.53 9.13
N PRO A 159 20.13 10.63 9.21
CA PRO A 159 20.09 11.72 8.24
C PRO A 159 20.88 11.38 6.95
N ASP A 160 20.55 10.24 6.37
CA ASP A 160 21.27 9.64 5.25
C ASP A 160 20.75 10.09 3.89
N MET A 161 19.48 10.55 3.82
CA MET A 161 18.85 10.91 2.55
C MET A 161 19.33 12.28 2.04
N ARG A 162 19.38 12.41 0.70
CA ARG A 162 19.95 13.59 0.02
C ARG A 162 18.99 14.22 -0.99
N SER A 163 17.86 13.57 -1.28
CA SER A 163 16.89 14.06 -2.27
C SER A 163 15.47 13.66 -1.91
N ALA A 164 14.49 14.34 -2.51
CA ALA A 164 13.09 13.97 -2.41
C ALA A 164 12.83 12.55 -2.97
N GLU A 165 13.53 12.15 -4.05
CA GLU A 165 13.43 10.80 -4.61
C GLU A 165 13.81 9.72 -3.59
N GLU A 166 14.94 9.91 -2.88
CA GLU A 166 15.37 8.99 -1.82
C GLU A 166 14.36 8.91 -0.68
N VAL A 167 13.76 10.04 -0.28
CA VAL A 167 12.73 10.10 0.76
C VAL A 167 11.48 9.32 0.34
N ILE A 168 11.00 9.52 -0.89
CA ILE A 168 9.81 8.83 -1.39
C ILE A 168 10.09 7.32 -1.51
N ALA A 169 11.25 6.93 -2.04
CA ALA A 169 11.65 5.52 -2.14
C ALA A 169 11.72 4.84 -0.75
N TYR A 170 12.24 5.57 0.26
CA TYR A 170 12.29 5.07 1.64
C TYR A 170 10.90 4.91 2.24
N LEU A 171 10.05 5.93 2.15
CA LEU A 171 8.69 5.89 2.70
C LEU A 171 7.83 4.83 2.03
N ASP A 172 7.92 4.68 0.71
CA ASP A 172 7.18 3.64 -0.02
C ASP A 172 7.64 2.24 0.37
N LYS A 173 8.96 2.02 0.46
CA LYS A 173 9.52 0.74 0.91
C LYS A 173 9.11 0.41 2.34
N LEU A 174 9.17 1.38 3.25
CA LEU A 174 8.78 1.22 4.65
C LEU A 174 7.28 0.91 4.77
N ARG A 175 6.44 1.66 4.07
CA ARG A 175 4.99 1.43 3.97
C ARG A 175 4.68 -0.01 3.57
N LEU A 176 5.29 -0.48 2.49
CA LEU A 176 5.09 -1.84 2.00
C LEU A 176 5.55 -2.91 3.00
N ILE A 177 6.69 -2.73 3.65
CA ILE A 177 7.13 -3.64 4.71
C ILE A 177 6.06 -3.75 5.79
N ILE A 178 5.56 -2.63 6.30
CA ILE A 178 4.59 -2.58 7.39
C ILE A 178 3.23 -3.16 6.99
N GLN A 179 2.78 -2.88 5.75
CA GLN A 179 1.54 -3.45 5.21
C GLN A 179 1.65 -4.97 5.02
N TYR A 180 2.77 -5.46 4.50
CA TYR A 180 2.99 -6.91 4.35
C TYR A 180 3.04 -7.65 5.68
N LEU A 181 3.58 -7.02 6.72
CA LEU A 181 3.52 -7.53 8.09
C LEU A 181 2.11 -7.54 8.68
N GLY A 182 1.16 -6.84 8.08
CA GLY A 182 -0.17 -6.62 8.64
C GLY A 182 -0.17 -5.77 9.90
N ALA A 183 0.90 -5.00 10.13
CA ALA A 183 1.05 -4.17 11.33
C ALA A 183 0.30 -2.84 11.22
N SER A 184 0.06 -2.33 10.01
CA SER A 184 -0.74 -1.13 9.73
C SER A 184 -1.23 -1.13 8.28
N ASP A 185 -2.28 -0.37 7.99
CA ASP A 185 -2.71 -0.06 6.62
C ASP A 185 -1.92 1.09 5.98
N CYS A 186 -1.19 1.87 6.81
CA CYS A 186 -0.30 2.95 6.38
C CYS A 186 -0.95 3.98 5.44
N LYS A 187 -2.18 4.38 5.69
CA LYS A 187 -2.91 5.37 4.90
C LYS A 187 -2.55 6.80 5.35
N LEU A 188 -1.81 7.53 4.52
CA LEU A 188 -1.46 8.92 4.82
C LEU A 188 -2.68 9.83 4.91
N GLN A 189 -3.71 9.60 4.10
CA GLN A 189 -4.92 10.43 4.07
C GLN A 189 -5.78 10.27 5.34
N GLU A 190 -5.82 9.09 5.93
CA GLU A 190 -6.50 8.80 7.18
C GLU A 190 -5.63 9.10 8.40
N GLY A 191 -4.33 9.34 8.19
CA GLY A 191 -3.36 9.69 9.23
C GLY A 191 -2.78 8.47 9.96
N SER A 192 -3.04 7.24 9.49
CA SER A 192 -2.42 6.04 10.06
C SER A 192 -0.93 5.88 9.72
N MET A 193 -0.43 6.68 8.78
CA MET A 193 1.00 6.93 8.54
C MET A 193 1.22 8.43 8.40
N ARG A 194 2.21 8.98 9.12
CA ARG A 194 2.60 10.40 9.08
C ARG A 194 4.11 10.47 8.99
N ALA A 195 4.64 11.48 8.31
CA ALA A 195 6.07 11.69 8.23
C ALA A 195 6.40 13.16 8.48
N ASP A 196 7.27 13.42 9.44
CA ASP A 196 7.89 14.71 9.67
C ASP A 196 9.29 14.70 9.03
N VAL A 197 9.60 15.76 8.28
CA VAL A 197 10.86 15.86 7.53
C VAL A 197 11.80 16.81 8.24
N ASN A 198 12.93 16.29 8.69
CA ASN A 198 14.04 17.07 9.22
C ASN A 198 15.05 17.34 8.08
N LEU A 199 15.21 18.61 7.71
CA LEU A 199 16.01 19.02 6.58
C LEU A 199 17.04 20.08 6.96
N SER A 200 18.27 19.93 6.48
CA SER A 200 19.30 20.96 6.49
C SER A 200 20.05 21.00 5.16
N VAL A 201 20.69 22.12 4.88
CA VAL A 201 21.54 22.32 3.69
C VAL A 201 22.95 22.65 4.13
N ARG A 202 23.95 22.04 3.46
CA ARG A 202 25.37 22.32 3.66
C ARG A 202 26.11 22.40 2.31
N GLU A 203 27.28 23.01 2.30
CA GLU A 203 28.15 22.93 1.13
C GLU A 203 28.61 21.50 0.87
N VAL A 204 28.70 21.11 -0.40
CA VAL A 204 29.17 19.78 -0.79
C VAL A 204 30.57 19.53 -0.24
N GLY A 205 30.71 18.42 0.50
CA GLY A 205 31.97 18.04 1.14
C GLY A 205 32.20 18.62 2.54
N ALA A 206 31.30 19.48 3.05
CA ALA A 206 31.34 19.91 4.45
C ALA A 206 31.11 18.72 5.40
N LYS A 207 31.86 18.68 6.51
CA LYS A 207 31.73 17.60 7.51
C LYS A 207 30.55 17.83 8.46
N GLU A 208 30.28 19.09 8.78
CA GLU A 208 29.25 19.46 9.75
C GLU A 208 27.91 19.63 9.05
N PHE A 209 26.83 19.29 9.73
CA PHE A 209 25.47 19.51 9.24
C PHE A 209 25.12 21.00 9.30
N GLY A 210 24.26 21.44 8.38
CA GLY A 210 23.63 22.75 8.46
C GLY A 210 22.58 22.84 9.57
N THR A 211 21.98 24.01 9.73
CA THR A 211 20.90 24.21 10.68
C THR A 211 19.64 23.50 10.22
N ARG A 212 19.12 22.60 11.06
CA ARG A 212 17.95 21.78 10.79
C ARG A 212 16.64 22.56 10.94
N THR A 213 15.73 22.36 10.00
CA THR A 213 14.32 22.71 10.15
C THR A 213 13.47 21.44 10.12
N GLU A 214 12.41 21.41 10.90
CA GLU A 214 11.43 20.34 10.93
C GLU A 214 10.19 20.74 10.14
N MET A 215 9.76 19.94 9.17
CA MET A 215 8.61 20.23 8.33
C MET A 215 7.45 19.31 8.65
N LYS A 216 6.30 19.90 8.94
CA LYS A 216 5.05 19.21 9.33
C LYS A 216 3.92 19.46 8.33
N ASN A 217 2.81 18.74 8.52
CA ASN A 217 1.60 18.84 7.69
C ASN A 217 1.80 18.32 6.26
N LEU A 218 2.43 17.17 6.14
CA LEU A 218 2.77 16.53 4.89
C LEU A 218 1.85 15.33 4.65
N ASN A 219 0.76 15.54 3.90
CA ASN A 219 -0.36 14.60 3.81
C ASN A 219 -0.32 13.70 2.57
N SER A 220 0.74 13.77 1.76
CA SER A 220 0.95 12.91 0.59
C SER A 220 2.42 12.88 0.20
N PHE A 221 2.85 11.82 -0.50
CA PHE A 221 4.20 11.73 -1.03
C PHE A 221 4.54 12.90 -1.97
N LYS A 222 3.56 13.38 -2.75
CA LYS A 222 3.73 14.55 -3.61
C LYS A 222 3.95 15.84 -2.80
N ALA A 223 3.23 16.00 -1.70
CA ALA A 223 3.41 17.14 -0.79
C ALA A 223 4.78 17.10 -0.11
N ILE A 224 5.23 15.91 0.33
CA ILE A 224 6.56 15.68 0.90
C ILE A 224 7.65 16.10 -0.09
N ALA A 225 7.57 15.64 -1.34
CA ALA A 225 8.55 15.98 -2.36
C ALA A 225 8.62 17.49 -2.61
N ARG A 226 7.47 18.16 -2.78
CA ARG A 226 7.41 19.61 -2.98
C ARG A 226 7.93 20.40 -1.77
N ALA A 227 7.61 19.93 -0.58
CA ALA A 227 8.08 20.55 0.64
C ALA A 227 9.60 20.48 0.80
N ILE A 228 10.22 19.35 0.46
CA ILE A 228 11.66 19.16 0.48
C ILE A 228 12.34 20.13 -0.48
N GLU A 229 11.86 20.20 -1.73
CA GLU A 229 12.43 21.11 -2.73
C GLU A 229 12.26 22.59 -2.34
N GLY A 230 11.05 22.99 -1.91
CA GLY A 230 10.79 24.37 -1.50
C GLY A 230 11.60 24.78 -0.26
N GLU A 231 11.77 23.90 0.73
CA GLU A 231 12.56 24.20 1.91
C GLU A 231 14.06 24.23 1.59
N ARG A 232 14.53 23.34 0.71
CA ARG A 232 15.89 23.36 0.20
C ARG A 232 16.22 24.71 -0.49
N GLU A 233 15.35 25.14 -1.42
CA GLU A 233 15.50 26.43 -2.11
C GLU A 233 15.55 27.59 -1.10
N ARG A 234 14.60 27.63 -0.16
CA ARG A 234 14.57 28.67 0.88
C ARG A 234 15.85 28.75 1.69
N GLN A 235 16.40 27.60 2.13
CA GLN A 235 17.63 27.57 2.93
C GLN A 235 18.86 28.00 2.10
N VAL A 236 18.94 27.58 0.85
CA VAL A 236 20.02 28.03 -0.06
C VAL A 236 19.98 29.54 -0.29
N ASP A 237 18.78 30.10 -0.55
CA ASP A 237 18.60 31.54 -0.75
C ASP A 237 19.02 32.35 0.48
N LEU A 238 18.68 31.90 1.68
CA LEU A 238 19.10 32.51 2.93
C LEU A 238 20.65 32.51 3.07
N ILE A 239 21.27 31.36 2.83
CA ILE A 239 22.72 31.21 2.93
C ILE A 239 23.43 32.08 1.91
N GLU A 240 22.97 32.12 0.65
CA GLU A 240 23.55 32.92 -0.41
C GLU A 240 23.37 34.45 -0.21
N SER A 241 22.28 34.84 0.46
CA SER A 241 22.07 36.25 0.87
C SER A 241 22.87 36.66 2.12
N GLY A 242 23.58 35.70 2.75
CA GLY A 242 24.35 35.95 3.96
C GLY A 242 23.52 35.91 5.26
N GLU A 243 22.31 35.46 5.16
CA GLU A 243 21.43 35.25 6.30
C GLU A 243 21.64 33.85 6.95
N LYS A 244 21.18 33.68 8.17
CA LYS A 244 21.28 32.40 8.88
C LYS A 244 19.97 31.68 8.84
N VAL A 245 20.03 30.38 8.57
CA VAL A 245 18.89 29.49 8.80
C VAL A 245 18.64 29.38 10.31
N VAL A 246 17.37 29.54 10.72
CA VAL A 246 16.95 29.40 12.13
C VAL A 246 16.41 27.98 12.33
N GLN A 247 16.78 27.36 13.45
CA GLN A 247 16.22 26.07 13.82
C GLN A 247 14.79 26.24 14.32
N GLU A 248 13.84 25.76 13.53
CA GLU A 248 12.40 25.96 13.78
C GLU A 248 11.56 24.82 13.19
N THR A 249 10.34 24.65 13.75
CA THR A 249 9.30 23.82 13.14
C THR A 249 8.50 24.67 12.16
N ARG A 250 8.33 24.15 10.94
CA ARG A 250 7.64 24.84 9.83
C ARG A 250 6.46 24.00 9.34
N ARG A 251 5.39 24.66 8.98
CA ARG A 251 4.22 24.03 8.36
C ARG A 251 4.25 24.26 6.85
N TRP A 252 4.11 23.18 6.09
CA TRP A 252 3.95 23.25 4.66
C TRP A 252 2.53 23.62 4.26
N ASP A 253 2.37 24.61 3.37
CA ASP A 253 1.10 24.96 2.71
C ASP A 253 1.19 24.49 1.25
N ASP A 254 0.61 23.34 0.98
CA ASP A 254 0.70 22.70 -0.34
C ASP A 254 -0.03 23.48 -1.44
N THR A 255 -1.06 24.25 -1.08
CA THR A 255 -1.80 25.10 -2.01
C THR A 255 -0.99 26.30 -2.44
N LYS A 256 -0.24 26.89 -1.52
CA LYS A 256 0.58 28.09 -1.77
C LYS A 256 2.00 27.76 -2.20
N GLY A 257 2.45 26.51 -1.97
CA GLY A 257 3.80 26.04 -2.34
C GLY A 257 4.93 26.66 -1.51
N TYR A 258 4.66 27.00 -0.24
CA TYR A 258 5.69 27.47 0.68
C TYR A 258 5.46 27.01 2.12
N SER A 259 6.51 27.09 2.94
CA SER A 259 6.43 26.82 4.37
C SER A 259 6.46 28.10 5.20
N TYR A 260 5.82 28.08 6.37
CA TYR A 260 5.88 29.16 7.34
C TYR A 260 6.24 28.63 8.74
N ALA A 261 6.95 29.45 9.52
CA ALA A 261 7.37 29.10 10.86
C ALA A 261 6.15 28.94 11.78
N MET A 262 6.12 27.88 12.56
CA MET A 262 5.11 27.64 13.60
C MET A 262 5.63 28.08 14.96
N ARG A 263 6.85 27.66 15.33
CA ARG A 263 7.53 27.99 16.59
C ARG A 263 9.04 27.93 16.38
N SER A 264 9.77 28.72 17.13
CA SER A 264 11.24 28.71 17.15
C SER A 264 11.79 27.79 18.24
N LYS A 265 13.11 27.56 18.23
CA LYS A 265 13.80 26.80 19.29
C LYS A 265 13.68 27.46 20.66
N GLU A 266 13.48 28.78 20.73
CA GLU A 266 13.29 29.50 21.99
C GLU A 266 11.99 29.08 22.71
N ASP A 267 11.01 28.56 21.93
CA ASP A 267 9.76 28.00 22.44
C ASP A 267 9.86 26.48 22.67
N ALA A 268 11.04 25.86 22.50
CA ALA A 268 11.21 24.43 22.67
C ALA A 268 10.96 24.05 24.13
N GLN A 269 9.95 23.22 24.36
CA GLN A 269 9.61 22.73 25.68
C GLN A 269 10.62 21.67 26.11
N ASP A 270 11.13 21.78 27.35
CA ASP A 270 11.78 20.68 28.03
C ASP A 270 10.69 19.68 28.47
N TYR A 271 10.62 18.53 27.81
CA TYR A 271 9.63 17.50 28.13
C TYR A 271 9.86 16.80 29.46
N ARG A 272 10.96 17.04 30.16
CA ARG A 272 11.25 16.51 31.48
C ARG A 272 10.97 15.02 31.61
N TYR A 273 11.56 14.24 30.67
CA TYR A 273 11.37 12.80 30.63
C TYR A 273 11.78 12.11 31.93
N PHE A 274 10.96 11.16 32.37
CA PHE A 274 11.30 10.22 33.45
C PHE A 274 10.60 8.88 33.19
N PRO A 275 11.09 7.74 33.76
CA PRO A 275 10.48 6.44 33.57
C PRO A 275 9.02 6.42 34.00
N GLU A 276 8.15 5.77 33.16
CA GLU A 276 6.74 5.57 33.47
C GLU A 276 6.59 4.62 34.68
N PRO A 277 6.11 5.11 35.85
CA PRO A 277 6.10 4.31 37.07
C PRO A 277 4.99 3.27 37.13
N ASP A 278 3.94 3.43 36.31
CA ASP A 278 2.75 2.56 36.30
C ASP A 278 2.88 1.38 35.33
N LEU A 279 3.97 1.33 34.57
CA LEU A 279 4.28 0.22 33.66
C LEU A 279 5.58 -0.46 34.05
N VAL A 280 5.53 -1.78 34.19
CA VAL A 280 6.75 -2.58 34.44
C VAL A 280 7.61 -2.62 33.17
N PRO A 281 8.93 -2.78 33.28
CA PRO A 281 9.78 -3.00 32.11
C PRO A 281 9.35 -4.22 31.31
N ILE A 282 9.51 -4.12 29.99
CA ILE A 282 9.22 -5.20 29.05
C ILE A 282 10.48 -6.06 28.95
N VAL A 283 10.33 -7.35 29.24
CA VAL A 283 11.41 -8.34 29.09
C VAL A 283 11.06 -9.26 27.93
N ILE A 284 11.80 -9.13 26.83
CA ILE A 284 11.62 -9.93 25.62
C ILE A 284 12.58 -11.13 25.71
N SER A 285 12.02 -12.32 25.95
CA SER A 285 12.82 -13.55 25.97
C SER A 285 13.22 -13.98 24.56
N ASP A 286 14.26 -14.81 24.44
CA ASP A 286 14.67 -15.39 23.17
C ASP A 286 13.55 -16.24 22.54
N GLU A 287 12.77 -16.94 23.36
CA GLU A 287 11.63 -17.73 22.90
C GLU A 287 10.57 -16.84 22.27
N TRP A 288 10.19 -15.74 22.93
CA TRP A 288 9.21 -14.80 22.38
C TRP A 288 9.71 -14.12 21.11
N LEU A 289 10.97 -13.69 21.08
CA LEU A 289 11.59 -13.13 19.89
C LEU A 289 11.60 -14.13 18.73
N ASN A 290 11.97 -15.39 18.98
CA ASN A 290 11.97 -16.43 17.96
C ASN A 290 10.56 -16.80 17.48
N GLU A 291 9.56 -16.76 18.38
CA GLU A 291 8.16 -16.93 17.99
C GLU A 291 7.71 -15.84 17.01
N VAL A 292 8.01 -14.57 17.29
CA VAL A 292 7.70 -13.46 16.38
C VAL A 292 8.45 -13.60 15.06
N LYS A 293 9.74 -13.96 15.08
CA LYS A 293 10.53 -14.24 13.87
C LYS A 293 9.90 -15.34 13.01
N SER A 294 9.45 -16.42 13.61
CA SER A 294 8.89 -17.56 12.89
C SER A 294 7.53 -17.27 12.23
N ARG A 295 6.83 -16.25 12.70
CA ARG A 295 5.54 -15.79 12.17
C ARG A 295 5.65 -14.69 11.12
N GLN A 296 6.88 -14.23 10.81
CA GLN A 296 7.09 -13.22 9.77
C GLN A 296 6.54 -13.71 8.42
N PRO A 297 5.66 -12.97 7.77
CA PRO A 297 5.21 -13.32 6.43
C PRO A 297 6.32 -13.07 5.41
N GLU A 298 6.20 -13.67 4.25
CA GLU A 298 7.02 -13.33 3.09
C GLU A 298 6.80 -11.88 2.68
N LEU A 299 7.86 -11.10 2.63
CA LEU A 299 7.79 -9.68 2.28
C LEU A 299 7.78 -9.49 0.75
N ARG A 300 7.43 -8.27 0.30
CA ARG A 300 7.34 -7.93 -1.13
C ARG A 300 8.57 -8.34 -1.93
N THR A 301 9.77 -8.10 -1.42
CA THR A 301 11.02 -8.40 -2.14
C THR A 301 11.17 -9.89 -2.43
N GLU A 302 10.82 -10.74 -1.46
CA GLU A 302 10.85 -12.19 -1.57
C GLU A 302 9.75 -12.69 -2.52
N LYS A 303 8.52 -12.17 -2.38
CA LYS A 303 7.41 -12.47 -3.29
C LYS A 303 7.74 -12.10 -4.74
N LEU A 304 8.34 -10.93 -4.97
CA LEU A 304 8.75 -10.49 -6.29
C LEU A 304 9.75 -11.47 -6.93
N ALA A 305 10.76 -11.92 -6.16
CA ALA A 305 11.72 -12.91 -6.61
C ALA A 305 11.05 -14.26 -6.92
N ARG A 306 10.15 -14.71 -6.06
CA ARG A 306 9.39 -15.96 -6.23
C ARG A 306 8.45 -15.90 -7.44
N TYR A 307 7.72 -14.82 -7.65
CA TYR A 307 6.81 -14.65 -8.79
C TYR A 307 7.57 -14.73 -10.13
N LYS A 308 8.77 -14.19 -10.18
CA LYS A 308 9.64 -14.31 -11.36
C LYS A 308 10.16 -15.71 -11.57
N SER A 309 10.62 -16.41 -10.52
CA SER A 309 11.30 -17.70 -10.63
C SER A 309 10.33 -18.88 -10.70
N GLU A 310 9.27 -18.90 -9.90
CA GLU A 310 8.35 -20.03 -9.81
C GLU A 310 7.14 -19.90 -10.73
N TYR A 311 6.56 -18.69 -10.83
CA TYR A 311 5.38 -18.44 -11.65
C TYR A 311 5.70 -17.96 -13.06
N GLU A 312 6.97 -17.61 -13.32
CA GLU A 312 7.46 -17.13 -14.62
C GLU A 312 6.62 -15.99 -15.19
N ILE A 313 6.10 -15.11 -14.35
CA ILE A 313 5.39 -13.90 -14.80
C ILE A 313 6.39 -12.78 -15.09
N PRO A 314 6.08 -11.85 -16.01
CA PRO A 314 6.94 -10.73 -16.33
C PRO A 314 7.28 -9.90 -15.08
N GLU A 315 8.50 -9.39 -15.01
CA GLU A 315 8.93 -8.56 -13.85
C GLU A 315 8.04 -7.34 -13.65
N TYR A 316 7.60 -6.71 -14.74
CA TYR A 316 6.70 -5.58 -14.70
C TYR A 316 5.37 -5.94 -14.00
N ASP A 317 4.75 -7.06 -14.39
CA ASP A 317 3.50 -7.53 -13.79
C ASP A 317 3.70 -7.88 -12.31
N ALA A 318 4.79 -8.59 -12.01
CA ALA A 318 5.12 -8.96 -10.64
C ALA A 318 5.32 -7.72 -9.74
N LYS A 319 5.98 -6.67 -10.24
CA LYS A 319 6.14 -5.40 -9.52
C LYS A 319 4.79 -4.77 -9.18
N ILE A 320 3.88 -4.65 -10.16
CA ILE A 320 2.57 -4.03 -9.96
C ILE A 320 1.70 -4.86 -9.02
N ILE A 321 1.60 -6.18 -9.23
CA ILE A 321 0.80 -7.05 -8.36
C ILE A 321 1.28 -6.96 -6.90
N THR A 322 2.58 -6.87 -6.68
CA THR A 322 3.17 -6.81 -5.33
C THR A 322 3.22 -5.39 -4.74
N GLU A 323 2.79 -4.34 -5.44
CA GLU A 323 2.64 -2.98 -4.87
C GLU A 323 1.49 -2.87 -3.86
N SER A 324 0.50 -3.77 -3.94
CA SER A 324 -0.51 -3.94 -2.91
C SER A 324 -0.45 -5.36 -2.36
N LYS A 325 -0.39 -5.47 -1.03
CA LYS A 325 -0.50 -6.76 -0.35
C LYS A 325 -1.83 -7.44 -0.71
N HIS A 326 -2.92 -6.69 -0.75
CA HIS A 326 -4.26 -7.23 -1.04
C HIS A 326 -4.34 -7.83 -2.44
N MET A 327 -3.80 -7.13 -3.45
CA MET A 327 -3.72 -7.68 -4.81
C MET A 327 -2.82 -8.91 -4.90
N ALA A 328 -1.70 -8.92 -4.19
CA ALA A 328 -0.82 -10.09 -4.12
C ALA A 328 -1.51 -11.29 -3.45
N ASP A 329 -2.30 -11.06 -2.40
CA ASP A 329 -3.07 -12.10 -1.71
C ASP A 329 -4.17 -12.68 -2.64
N ILE A 330 -4.90 -11.84 -3.40
CA ILE A 330 -5.87 -12.28 -4.42
C ILE A 330 -5.16 -13.11 -5.50
N PHE A 331 -4.00 -12.65 -5.99
CA PHE A 331 -3.21 -13.37 -6.98
C PHE A 331 -2.83 -14.76 -6.49
N GLU A 332 -2.22 -14.87 -5.32
CA GLU A 332 -1.76 -16.15 -4.76
C GLU A 332 -2.93 -17.10 -4.46
N ALA A 333 -4.01 -16.60 -3.87
CA ALA A 333 -5.20 -17.39 -3.57
C ALA A 333 -5.85 -17.93 -4.87
N THR A 334 -5.94 -17.10 -5.92
CA THR A 334 -6.49 -17.54 -7.21
C THR A 334 -5.57 -18.59 -7.88
N VAL A 335 -4.23 -18.36 -7.84
CA VAL A 335 -3.26 -19.31 -8.38
C VAL A 335 -3.31 -20.66 -7.63
N ALA A 336 -3.48 -20.63 -6.31
CA ALA A 336 -3.61 -21.86 -5.51
C ALA A 336 -4.82 -22.72 -5.92
N ILE A 337 -5.89 -22.08 -6.41
CA ILE A 337 -7.10 -22.80 -6.87
C ILE A 337 -6.92 -23.33 -8.30
N CYS A 338 -6.58 -22.47 -9.26
CA CYS A 338 -6.58 -22.82 -10.70
C CYS A 338 -5.21 -23.26 -11.26
N ASN A 339 -4.13 -23.05 -10.52
CA ASN A 339 -2.74 -23.36 -10.93
C ASN A 339 -2.34 -22.76 -12.30
N LYS A 340 -2.76 -21.51 -12.56
CA LYS A 340 -2.53 -20.82 -13.84
C LYS A 340 -1.98 -19.39 -13.64
N PRO A 341 -0.76 -19.22 -13.09
CA PRO A 341 -0.26 -17.90 -12.66
C PRO A 341 -0.23 -16.85 -13.79
N LYS A 342 0.16 -17.24 -15.02
CA LYS A 342 0.19 -16.31 -16.17
C LYS A 342 -1.20 -15.82 -16.57
N LYS A 343 -2.24 -16.65 -16.42
CA LYS A 343 -3.63 -16.25 -16.71
C LYS A 343 -4.16 -15.32 -15.63
N VAL A 344 -3.92 -15.66 -14.37
CA VAL A 344 -4.31 -14.81 -13.23
C VAL A 344 -3.63 -13.45 -13.33
N SER A 345 -2.31 -13.42 -13.58
CA SER A 345 -1.58 -12.16 -13.81
C SER A 345 -2.22 -11.33 -14.91
N ASN A 346 -2.53 -11.93 -16.05
CA ASN A 346 -3.15 -11.22 -17.17
C ASN A 346 -4.52 -10.62 -16.82
N TRP A 347 -5.37 -11.34 -16.07
CA TRP A 347 -6.67 -10.82 -15.61
C TRP A 347 -6.49 -9.64 -14.65
N LEU A 348 -5.56 -9.73 -13.71
CA LEU A 348 -5.27 -8.64 -12.78
C LEU A 348 -4.68 -7.42 -13.53
N MET A 349 -3.70 -7.63 -14.41
CA MET A 349 -3.01 -6.54 -15.09
C MET A 349 -3.86 -5.83 -16.16
N VAL A 350 -4.79 -6.54 -16.81
CA VAL A 350 -5.56 -5.97 -17.92
C VAL A 350 -6.95 -5.54 -17.43
N GLU A 351 -7.78 -6.50 -17.05
CA GLU A 351 -9.19 -6.21 -16.76
C GLU A 351 -9.40 -5.62 -15.38
N THR A 352 -8.71 -6.12 -14.34
CA THR A 352 -8.83 -5.55 -12.98
C THR A 352 -8.32 -4.12 -12.96
N MET A 353 -7.13 -3.83 -13.51
CA MET A 353 -6.60 -2.46 -13.58
C MET A 353 -7.50 -1.52 -14.40
N ARG A 354 -8.08 -2.01 -15.49
CA ARG A 354 -9.06 -1.25 -16.30
C ARG A 354 -10.28 -0.85 -15.49
N LEU A 355 -10.84 -1.82 -14.75
CA LEU A 355 -12.05 -1.59 -13.95
C LEU A 355 -11.78 -0.74 -12.71
N MET A 356 -10.64 -0.91 -12.03
CA MET A 356 -10.21 -0.03 -10.94
C MET A 356 -10.15 1.42 -11.42
N LYS A 357 -9.48 1.67 -12.55
CA LYS A 357 -9.40 3.02 -13.12
C LYS A 357 -10.77 3.59 -13.49
N ALA A 358 -11.66 2.77 -14.05
CA ALA A 358 -13.00 3.20 -14.47
C ALA A 358 -13.92 3.54 -13.27
N ASN A 359 -13.69 2.92 -12.12
CA ASN A 359 -14.48 3.11 -10.90
C ASN A 359 -13.76 3.94 -9.82
N GLU A 360 -12.59 4.52 -10.14
CA GLU A 360 -11.77 5.32 -9.22
C GLU A 360 -11.43 4.56 -7.91
N MET A 361 -11.15 3.25 -8.05
CA MET A 361 -10.83 2.34 -6.93
C MET A 361 -9.34 2.12 -6.83
N GLU A 362 -8.86 1.96 -5.60
CA GLU A 362 -7.50 1.50 -5.30
C GLU A 362 -7.48 -0.04 -5.16
N ALA A 363 -6.29 -0.63 -5.13
CA ALA A 363 -6.14 -2.09 -5.02
C ALA A 363 -6.74 -2.66 -3.73
N ASP A 364 -6.74 -1.89 -2.64
CA ASP A 364 -7.28 -2.30 -1.35
C ASP A 364 -8.82 -2.27 -1.29
N ASP A 365 -9.47 -1.65 -2.29
CA ASP A 365 -10.93 -1.63 -2.43
C ASP A 365 -11.50 -2.85 -3.15
N LEU A 366 -10.63 -3.72 -3.70
CA LEU A 366 -11.04 -4.93 -4.39
C LEU A 366 -11.77 -5.88 -3.43
N SER A 367 -12.98 -6.30 -3.80
CA SER A 367 -13.83 -7.12 -2.94
C SER A 367 -14.27 -8.44 -3.56
N PHE A 368 -13.88 -8.73 -4.80
CA PHE A 368 -14.23 -10.00 -5.43
C PHE A 368 -13.39 -11.16 -4.89
N SER A 369 -14.00 -12.33 -4.87
CA SER A 369 -13.37 -13.55 -4.33
C SER A 369 -12.39 -14.18 -5.34
N PRO A 370 -11.24 -14.70 -4.88
CA PRO A 370 -10.31 -15.48 -5.69
C PRO A 370 -10.96 -16.70 -6.35
N GLU A 371 -11.95 -17.30 -5.67
CA GLU A 371 -12.71 -18.44 -6.15
C GLU A 371 -13.47 -18.13 -7.44
N ASN A 372 -14.13 -16.97 -7.50
CA ASN A 372 -14.90 -16.56 -8.66
C ASN A 372 -13.99 -16.20 -9.85
N LEU A 373 -12.85 -15.59 -9.60
CA LEU A 373 -11.84 -15.35 -10.64
C LEU A 373 -11.26 -16.67 -11.16
N ALA A 374 -10.97 -17.63 -10.29
CA ALA A 374 -10.46 -18.95 -10.68
C ALA A 374 -11.48 -19.70 -11.55
N LYS A 375 -12.77 -19.76 -11.13
CA LYS A 375 -13.84 -20.36 -11.93
C LYS A 375 -13.99 -19.72 -13.29
N LEU A 376 -13.93 -18.38 -13.38
CA LEU A 376 -13.96 -17.68 -14.66
C LEU A 376 -12.83 -18.12 -15.58
N ILE A 377 -11.62 -18.21 -15.06
CA ILE A 377 -10.45 -18.68 -15.83
C ILE A 377 -10.68 -20.11 -16.33
N GLU A 378 -11.22 -20.99 -15.48
CA GLU A 378 -11.53 -22.37 -15.84
C GLU A 378 -12.61 -22.48 -16.92
N LEU A 379 -13.67 -21.66 -16.86
CA LEU A 379 -14.70 -21.58 -17.90
C LEU A 379 -14.14 -21.18 -19.27
N VAL A 380 -13.20 -20.24 -19.27
CA VAL A 380 -12.50 -19.81 -20.52
C VAL A 380 -11.61 -20.93 -21.06
N GLU A 381 -10.83 -21.56 -20.20
CA GLU A 381 -9.91 -22.64 -20.59
C GLU A 381 -10.65 -23.91 -21.07
N ALA A 382 -11.79 -24.21 -20.46
CA ALA A 382 -12.66 -25.29 -20.91
C ALA A 382 -13.38 -24.98 -22.23
N GLY A 383 -13.28 -23.73 -22.74
CA GLY A 383 -14.01 -23.31 -23.93
C GLY A 383 -15.52 -23.20 -23.72
N THR A 384 -15.98 -23.13 -22.48
CA THR A 384 -17.40 -22.94 -22.12
C THR A 384 -17.88 -21.55 -22.50
N ILE A 385 -17.02 -20.55 -22.37
CA ILE A 385 -17.26 -19.17 -22.80
C ILE A 385 -16.04 -18.64 -23.57
N ASN A 386 -16.27 -17.64 -24.43
CA ASN A 386 -15.21 -16.96 -25.15
C ASN A 386 -14.67 -15.75 -24.37
N GLY A 387 -13.54 -15.17 -24.82
CA GLY A 387 -12.89 -14.07 -24.14
C GLY A 387 -13.73 -12.78 -24.02
N ASN A 388 -14.66 -12.51 -24.95
CA ASN A 388 -15.52 -11.34 -24.85
C ASN A 388 -16.59 -11.52 -23.77
N VAL A 389 -17.22 -12.70 -23.75
CA VAL A 389 -18.17 -13.07 -22.70
C VAL A 389 -17.48 -13.10 -21.34
N ALA A 390 -16.24 -13.60 -21.27
CA ALA A 390 -15.49 -13.62 -20.04
C ALA A 390 -15.23 -12.22 -19.45
N LYS A 391 -15.03 -11.20 -20.30
CA LYS A 391 -14.90 -9.82 -19.83
C LYS A 391 -16.20 -9.27 -19.24
N GLU A 392 -17.34 -9.57 -19.87
CA GLU A 392 -18.66 -9.20 -19.37
C GLU A 392 -18.93 -9.86 -18.01
N VAL A 393 -18.67 -11.17 -17.90
CA VAL A 393 -18.81 -11.91 -16.65
C VAL A 393 -17.88 -11.37 -15.57
N PHE A 394 -16.64 -10.98 -15.95
CA PHE A 394 -15.69 -10.42 -14.98
C PHE A 394 -16.14 -9.05 -14.45
N GLU A 395 -16.81 -8.22 -15.23
CA GLU A 395 -17.37 -6.96 -14.73
C GLU A 395 -18.40 -7.20 -13.60
N GLU A 396 -19.23 -8.24 -13.73
CA GLU A 396 -20.17 -8.63 -12.66
C GLU A 396 -19.45 -9.23 -11.43
N ILE A 397 -18.39 -10.02 -11.65
CA ILE A 397 -17.54 -10.50 -10.55
C ILE A 397 -16.91 -9.31 -9.83
N PHE A 398 -16.29 -8.39 -10.56
CA PHE A 398 -15.60 -7.24 -10.01
C PHE A 398 -16.50 -6.33 -9.16
N LEU A 399 -17.73 -6.10 -9.61
CA LEU A 399 -18.66 -5.17 -8.95
C LEU A 399 -19.50 -5.82 -7.84
N LYS A 400 -19.80 -7.12 -7.93
CA LYS A 400 -20.82 -7.79 -7.09
C LYS A 400 -20.37 -9.15 -6.55
N ASP A 401 -19.16 -9.57 -6.87
CA ASP A 401 -18.65 -10.92 -6.58
C ASP A 401 -19.61 -12.05 -7.02
N THR A 402 -20.23 -11.90 -8.19
CA THR A 402 -21.21 -12.83 -8.74
C THR A 402 -20.53 -14.15 -9.12
N ASP A 403 -21.16 -15.29 -8.80
CA ASP A 403 -20.69 -16.60 -9.23
C ASP A 403 -20.75 -16.74 -10.77
N PRO A 404 -19.60 -16.95 -11.44
CA PRO A 404 -19.54 -16.91 -12.91
C PRO A 404 -20.28 -18.06 -13.57
N GLU A 405 -20.37 -19.25 -12.94
CA GLU A 405 -21.08 -20.40 -13.52
C GLU A 405 -22.59 -20.14 -13.56
N LYS A 406 -23.14 -19.61 -12.47
CA LYS A 406 -24.56 -19.25 -12.38
C LYS A 406 -24.90 -18.14 -13.34
N TYR A 407 -24.08 -17.08 -13.40
CA TYR A 407 -24.30 -15.96 -14.32
C TYR A 407 -24.31 -16.42 -15.79
N VAL A 408 -23.35 -17.25 -16.20
CA VAL A 408 -23.25 -17.82 -17.54
C VAL A 408 -24.47 -18.71 -17.87
N GLU A 409 -24.98 -19.46 -16.90
CA GLU A 409 -26.14 -20.32 -17.07
C GLU A 409 -27.44 -19.51 -17.20
N GLU A 410 -27.69 -18.59 -16.29
CA GLU A 410 -28.89 -17.75 -16.24
C GLU A 410 -29.04 -16.87 -17.50
N HIS A 411 -27.93 -16.39 -18.06
CA HIS A 411 -27.92 -15.54 -19.25
C HIS A 411 -27.71 -16.32 -20.57
N GLY A 412 -27.58 -17.64 -20.49
CA GLY A 412 -27.42 -18.50 -21.67
C GLY A 412 -26.16 -18.15 -22.49
N LEU A 413 -25.05 -17.83 -21.79
CA LEU A 413 -23.79 -17.36 -22.40
C LEU A 413 -22.81 -18.51 -22.74
N LYS A 414 -23.20 -19.76 -22.47
CA LYS A 414 -22.41 -20.94 -22.86
C LYS A 414 -22.22 -20.97 -24.38
N MET A 415 -21.02 -21.29 -24.80
CA MET A 415 -20.73 -21.49 -26.23
C MET A 415 -21.50 -22.70 -26.74
N ASP A 416 -22.08 -22.55 -27.92
CA ASP A 416 -22.71 -23.64 -28.61
C ASP A 416 -21.63 -24.48 -29.32
N ASN A 417 -21.43 -25.68 -28.81
CA ASN A 417 -20.48 -26.67 -29.33
C ASN A 417 -21.21 -27.77 -30.12
N ASP A 418 -22.48 -27.55 -30.52
CA ASP A 418 -23.21 -28.49 -31.38
C ASP A 418 -22.60 -28.54 -32.78
N VAL A 419 -21.70 -29.50 -32.98
CA VAL A 419 -20.98 -29.70 -34.23
C VAL A 419 -21.94 -29.99 -35.40
N ASP A 420 -23.05 -30.68 -35.14
CA ASP A 420 -24.01 -31.03 -36.20
C ASP A 420 -24.84 -29.81 -36.63
N GLY A 421 -25.29 -29.00 -35.67
CA GLY A 421 -25.96 -27.72 -35.96
C GLY A 421 -25.04 -26.73 -36.65
N LEU A 422 -23.77 -26.62 -36.18
CA LEU A 422 -22.77 -25.80 -36.81
C LEU A 422 -22.49 -26.21 -38.26
N LYS A 423 -22.44 -27.53 -38.56
CA LYS A 423 -22.19 -28.06 -39.91
C LYS A 423 -23.24 -27.54 -40.91
N VAL A 424 -24.52 -27.58 -40.55
CA VAL A 424 -25.61 -27.09 -41.39
C VAL A 424 -25.48 -25.59 -41.67
N ILE A 425 -25.12 -24.80 -40.65
CA ILE A 425 -24.88 -23.36 -40.80
C ILE A 425 -23.69 -23.09 -41.72
N LEU A 426 -22.60 -23.83 -41.56
CA LEU A 426 -21.40 -23.67 -42.36
C LEU A 426 -21.59 -24.11 -43.82
N GLU A 427 -22.33 -25.18 -44.05
CA GLU A 427 -22.71 -25.62 -45.40
C GLU A 427 -23.46 -24.51 -46.17
N LYS A 428 -24.43 -23.87 -45.51
CA LYS A 428 -25.16 -22.74 -46.04
C LYS A 428 -24.27 -21.55 -46.34
N ILE A 429 -23.39 -21.16 -45.37
CA ILE A 429 -22.47 -20.03 -45.55
C ILE A 429 -21.51 -20.26 -46.74
N ILE A 430 -20.98 -21.47 -46.86
CA ILE A 430 -20.10 -21.85 -47.98
C ILE A 430 -20.85 -21.79 -49.29
N ALA A 431 -22.10 -22.24 -49.33
CA ALA A 431 -22.95 -22.17 -50.54
C ALA A 431 -23.32 -20.74 -50.94
N ASP A 432 -23.60 -19.89 -49.95
CA ASP A 432 -24.00 -18.48 -50.17
C ASP A 432 -22.79 -17.57 -50.55
N ASN A 433 -21.56 -18.04 -50.43
CA ASN A 433 -20.34 -17.26 -50.68
C ASN A 433 -19.36 -17.92 -51.68
N PRO A 434 -19.79 -18.24 -52.93
CA PRO A 434 -18.99 -19.01 -53.89
C PRO A 434 -17.68 -18.30 -54.25
N GLN A 435 -17.62 -16.98 -54.27
CA GLN A 435 -16.41 -16.22 -54.57
C GLN A 435 -15.32 -16.42 -53.55
N SER A 436 -15.66 -16.50 -52.25
CA SER A 436 -14.71 -16.76 -51.17
C SER A 436 -14.16 -18.19 -51.20
N VAL A 437 -14.99 -19.14 -51.67
CA VAL A 437 -14.58 -20.53 -51.89
C VAL A 437 -13.60 -20.62 -53.08
N GLU A 438 -13.88 -19.93 -54.15
CA GLU A 438 -13.00 -19.88 -55.33
C GLU A 438 -11.65 -19.22 -54.99
N ASP A 439 -11.67 -18.11 -54.24
CA ASP A 439 -10.45 -17.45 -53.77
C ASP A 439 -9.60 -18.36 -52.90
N TYR A 440 -10.22 -19.15 -52.00
CA TYR A 440 -9.52 -20.14 -51.20
C TYR A 440 -8.87 -21.24 -52.05
N ASN A 441 -9.63 -21.81 -53.00
CA ASN A 441 -9.15 -22.85 -53.92
C ASN A 441 -8.03 -22.34 -54.84
N ASN A 442 -8.02 -21.04 -55.17
CA ASN A 442 -6.96 -20.36 -55.92
C ASN A 442 -5.74 -19.97 -55.06
N GLY A 443 -5.64 -20.51 -53.83
CA GLY A 443 -4.49 -20.33 -52.92
C GLY A 443 -4.53 -19.11 -52.01
N LYS A 444 -5.61 -18.30 -52.05
CA LYS A 444 -5.80 -17.17 -51.12
C LYS A 444 -6.38 -17.63 -49.78
N LYS A 445 -5.59 -18.36 -49.02
CA LYS A 445 -6.03 -18.95 -47.74
C LYS A 445 -6.64 -17.95 -46.73
N LYS A 446 -6.36 -16.64 -46.87
CA LYS A 446 -7.00 -15.59 -46.06
C LYS A 446 -8.52 -15.43 -46.32
N ALA A 447 -9.05 -15.96 -47.39
CA ALA A 447 -10.50 -15.93 -47.71
C ALA A 447 -11.34 -16.70 -46.67
N ILE A 448 -10.76 -17.69 -46.00
CA ILE A 448 -11.41 -18.42 -44.91
C ILE A 448 -11.82 -17.48 -43.76
N GLY A 449 -11.07 -16.41 -43.49
CA GLY A 449 -11.40 -15.42 -42.44
C GLY A 449 -12.74 -14.72 -42.68
N PHE A 450 -13.13 -14.50 -43.92
CA PHE A 450 -14.44 -13.93 -44.24
C PHE A 450 -15.56 -14.93 -43.92
N LEU A 451 -15.41 -16.18 -44.29
CA LEU A 451 -16.40 -17.24 -44.01
C LEU A 451 -16.55 -17.48 -42.51
N VAL A 452 -15.43 -17.47 -41.75
CA VAL A 452 -15.44 -17.53 -40.29
C VAL A 452 -16.19 -16.32 -39.70
N GLY A 453 -15.97 -15.12 -40.23
CA GLY A 453 -16.68 -13.92 -39.79
C GLY A 453 -18.19 -14.00 -40.02
N GLN A 454 -18.62 -14.55 -41.14
CA GLN A 454 -20.06 -14.77 -41.43
C GLN A 454 -20.66 -15.84 -40.47
N ALA A 455 -19.92 -16.91 -40.20
CA ALA A 455 -20.34 -17.94 -39.26
C ALA A 455 -20.47 -17.41 -37.82
N MET A 456 -19.51 -16.60 -37.39
CA MET A 456 -19.58 -15.92 -36.08
C MET A 456 -20.78 -14.96 -35.99
N LYS A 457 -21.13 -14.28 -37.08
CA LYS A 457 -22.30 -13.40 -37.10
C LYS A 457 -23.60 -14.18 -37.03
N GLU A 458 -23.73 -15.26 -37.80
CA GLU A 458 -24.94 -16.12 -37.83
C GLU A 458 -25.16 -16.81 -36.51
N THR A 459 -24.10 -17.26 -35.85
CA THR A 459 -24.12 -17.87 -34.50
C THR A 459 -24.16 -16.84 -33.37
N LYS A 460 -24.29 -15.53 -33.67
CA LYS A 460 -24.29 -14.41 -32.72
C LYS A 460 -23.07 -14.44 -31.74
N GLY A 461 -21.93 -14.90 -32.22
CA GLY A 461 -20.72 -15.02 -31.42
C GLY A 461 -20.70 -16.18 -30.45
N LYS A 462 -21.71 -17.05 -30.43
CA LYS A 462 -21.80 -18.19 -29.49
C LYS A 462 -21.01 -19.43 -29.89
N ALA A 463 -20.59 -19.55 -31.15
CA ALA A 463 -19.83 -20.70 -31.60
C ALA A 463 -18.30 -20.51 -31.42
N ASN A 464 -17.59 -21.63 -31.21
CA ASN A 464 -16.13 -21.60 -31.03
C ASN A 464 -15.44 -21.29 -32.39
N GLN A 465 -14.78 -20.13 -32.46
CA GLN A 465 -14.10 -19.69 -33.67
C GLN A 465 -13.05 -20.70 -34.18
N GLY A 466 -12.35 -21.40 -33.28
CA GLY A 466 -11.37 -22.43 -33.61
C GLY A 466 -12.03 -23.65 -34.26
N ILE A 467 -13.19 -24.08 -33.72
CA ILE A 467 -13.97 -25.19 -34.28
C ILE A 467 -14.51 -24.78 -35.67
N ILE A 468 -15.13 -23.60 -35.78
CA ILE A 468 -15.61 -23.06 -37.06
C ILE A 468 -14.49 -23.04 -38.10
N ASN A 469 -13.31 -22.50 -37.76
CA ASN A 469 -12.18 -22.39 -38.66
C ASN A 469 -11.72 -23.78 -39.16
N LYS A 470 -11.60 -24.74 -38.24
CA LYS A 470 -11.24 -26.12 -38.56
C LYS A 470 -12.27 -26.80 -39.48
N MET A 471 -13.57 -26.69 -39.14
CA MET A 471 -14.64 -27.27 -39.90
C MET A 471 -14.75 -26.66 -41.29
N ILE A 472 -14.65 -25.33 -41.46
CA ILE A 472 -14.66 -24.68 -42.75
C ILE A 472 -13.47 -25.15 -43.60
N GLN A 473 -12.27 -25.26 -42.98
CA GLN A 473 -11.09 -25.74 -43.70
C GLN A 473 -11.27 -27.20 -44.18
N GLU A 474 -11.75 -28.09 -43.30
CA GLU A 474 -12.04 -29.50 -43.67
C GLU A 474 -13.09 -29.60 -44.78
N MET A 475 -14.14 -28.74 -44.73
CA MET A 475 -15.19 -28.72 -45.74
C MET A 475 -14.74 -28.15 -47.10
N LEU A 476 -13.77 -27.22 -47.10
CA LEU A 476 -13.19 -26.66 -48.34
C LEU A 476 -12.15 -27.60 -48.94
N ASP A 477 -11.33 -28.26 -48.11
CA ASP A 477 -10.30 -29.20 -48.54
C ASP A 477 -10.90 -30.55 -49.05
N ALA A 478 -12.15 -30.87 -48.64
CA ALA A 478 -12.87 -32.06 -49.09
C ALA A 478 -13.63 -31.87 -50.43
N LYS A 479 -13.69 -30.66 -51.00
CA LYS A 479 -14.24 -30.34 -52.29
C LYS A 479 -13.13 -30.15 -53.35
#